data_c47d44b9941de47cf9e537fcf0155bb7
#
_entry.id   c47d44b9941de47cf9e537fcf0155bb7
#
_cell.length_a   1.000
_cell.length_b   1.000
_cell.length_c   1.000
_cell.angle_alpha   90.00
_cell.angle_beta   90.00
_cell.angle_gamma   90.00
#
_symmetry.space_group_name_H-M   'P 1'
#
loop_
_entity.id
_entity.type
_entity.pdbx_description
1 polymer ?
#
loop_
_entity_poly.entity_id
_entity_poly.type
_entity_poly.pdbx_seq_one_letter_code
_entity_poly.pdbx_strand_id
1 'polypeptide(L)'
;KKKFKLEENLASYTRRVKDGESNLAKYGDKQCIAGALSVFFGETAELLYAGADNDFRRFMAPYKTWFSAIETSFDRGCKYVNLGGISGYKDDGLQEFKSAFNPYIHEYLGEFDLPVSKLLYAPSRWMFDKRKGV
;
A
#
# COMPACT_ATOMS: atom_id res chain seq x y z
N LYS A 1 -18.30 -31.98 0.81
CA LYS A 1 -17.78 -30.60 0.57
C LYS A 1 -17.11 -29.99 1.83
N LYS A 2 -17.71 -30.08 3.04
CA LYS A 2 -17.16 -29.49 4.27
C LYS A 2 -15.85 -30.16 4.72
N LYS A 3 -15.75 -31.49 4.65
CA LYS A 3 -14.53 -32.25 5.00
C LYS A 3 -13.37 -31.89 4.07
N PHE A 4 -13.59 -31.84 2.77
CA PHE A 4 -12.58 -31.48 1.76
C PHE A 4 -12.03 -30.06 2.00
N LYS A 5 -12.91 -29.10 2.30
CA LYS A 5 -12.49 -27.71 2.61
C LYS A 5 -11.66 -27.62 3.90
N LEU A 6 -11.94 -28.48 4.90
CA LEU A 6 -11.15 -28.56 6.13
C LEU A 6 -9.77 -29.14 5.89
N GLU A 7 -9.66 -30.17 5.07
CA GLU A 7 -8.37 -30.79 4.70
C GLU A 7 -7.48 -29.82 3.89
N GLU A 8 -8.10 -29.09 2.95
CA GLU A 8 -7.41 -28.05 2.16
C GLU A 8 -6.92 -26.89 3.06
N ASN A 9 -7.74 -26.45 3.99
CA ASN A 9 -7.34 -25.43 4.96
C ASN A 9 -6.22 -25.92 5.87
N LEU A 10 -6.28 -27.17 6.37
CA LEU A 10 -5.24 -27.75 7.20
C LEU A 10 -3.91 -27.84 6.45
N ALA A 11 -3.92 -28.29 5.20
CA ALA A 11 -2.73 -28.34 4.36
C ALA A 11 -2.12 -26.93 4.14
N SER A 12 -2.99 -25.93 3.93
CA SER A 12 -2.58 -24.54 3.79
C SER A 12 -1.91 -24.01 5.07
N TYR A 13 -2.50 -24.26 6.24
CA TYR A 13 -1.92 -23.84 7.52
C TYR A 13 -0.62 -24.54 7.83
N THR A 14 -0.52 -25.85 7.61
CA THR A 14 0.71 -26.62 7.79
C THR A 14 1.85 -26.08 6.93
N ARG A 15 1.55 -25.74 5.67
CA ARG A 15 2.52 -25.11 4.77
C ARG A 15 2.98 -23.74 5.29
N ARG A 16 2.06 -22.92 5.79
CA ARG A 16 2.39 -21.60 6.36
C ARG A 16 3.28 -21.70 7.60
N VAL A 17 3.02 -22.67 8.47
CA VAL A 17 3.87 -22.93 9.64
C VAL A 17 5.28 -23.32 9.20
N LYS A 18 5.41 -24.26 8.26
CA LYS A 18 6.70 -24.71 7.74
C LYS A 18 7.49 -23.57 7.07
N ASP A 19 6.81 -22.75 6.28
CA ASP A 19 7.42 -21.56 5.65
C ASP A 19 7.87 -20.56 6.75
N GLY A 20 7.09 -20.39 7.83
CA GLY A 20 7.43 -19.55 8.97
C GLY A 20 8.67 -20.05 9.73
N GLU A 21 8.76 -21.34 9.99
CA GLU A 21 9.93 -21.99 10.63
C GLU A 21 11.19 -21.83 9.77
N SER A 22 11.07 -22.03 8.45
CA SER A 22 12.18 -21.83 7.51
C SER A 22 12.66 -20.37 7.48
N ASN A 23 11.73 -19.41 7.49
CA ASN A 23 12.06 -18.01 7.51
C ASN A 23 12.67 -17.58 8.85
N LEU A 24 12.19 -18.11 9.96
CA LEU A 24 12.77 -17.88 11.28
C LEU A 24 14.21 -18.38 11.34
N ALA A 25 14.48 -19.57 10.79
CA ALA A 25 15.83 -20.13 10.73
C ALA A 25 16.78 -19.28 9.85
N LYS A 26 16.26 -18.70 8.76
CA LYS A 26 17.06 -17.92 7.81
C LYS A 26 17.31 -16.47 8.26
N TYR A 27 16.31 -15.83 8.83
CA TYR A 27 16.30 -14.37 9.09
C TYR A 27 16.29 -14.01 10.58
N GLY A 28 16.08 -14.99 11.48
CA GLY A 28 15.97 -14.76 12.92
C GLY A 28 14.58 -14.26 13.35
N ASP A 29 14.44 -13.97 14.62
CA ASP A 29 13.17 -13.67 15.29
C ASP A 29 12.74 -12.19 15.20
N LYS A 30 13.58 -11.32 14.65
CA LYS A 30 13.36 -9.87 14.58
C LYS A 30 13.47 -9.31 13.16
N GLN A 31 12.99 -10.04 12.18
CA GLN A 31 12.97 -9.57 10.81
C GLN A 31 11.85 -8.53 10.59
N CYS A 32 12.22 -7.35 10.09
CA CYS A 32 11.24 -6.38 9.62
C CYS A 32 10.71 -6.82 8.25
N ILE A 33 9.43 -7.20 8.17
CA ILE A 33 8.80 -7.73 6.95
C ILE A 33 7.87 -6.76 6.25
N ALA A 34 7.47 -5.69 6.92
CA ALA A 34 6.71 -4.59 6.32
C ALA A 34 6.87 -3.32 7.16
N GLY A 35 6.74 -2.18 6.50
CA GLY A 35 6.79 -0.87 7.13
C GLY A 35 5.98 0.16 6.38
N ALA A 36 5.57 1.22 7.08
CA ALA A 36 4.92 2.38 6.50
C ALA A 36 5.44 3.65 7.13
N LEU A 37 5.47 4.73 6.35
CA LEU A 37 5.80 6.07 6.81
C LEU A 37 4.56 6.94 6.71
N SER A 38 4.14 7.50 7.83
CA SER A 38 3.04 8.46 7.90
C SER A 38 3.54 9.83 8.31
N VAL A 39 2.95 10.86 7.72
CA VAL A 39 3.18 12.26 8.09
C VAL A 39 1.89 12.82 8.67
N PHE A 40 2.01 13.61 9.72
CA PHE A 40 0.89 14.20 10.45
C PHE A 40 0.94 15.71 10.31
N PHE A 41 -0.18 16.30 9.88
CA PHE A 41 -0.32 17.75 9.77
C PHE A 41 -1.75 18.17 10.15
N GLY A 42 -1.87 18.93 11.22
CA GLY A 42 -3.17 19.33 11.76
C GLY A 42 -4.03 18.11 12.11
N GLU A 43 -5.21 18.03 11.54
CA GLU A 43 -6.18 16.94 11.76
C GLU A 43 -6.06 15.80 10.75
N THR A 44 -5.03 15.82 9.91
CA THR A 44 -4.85 14.85 8.81
C THR A 44 -3.54 14.09 8.97
N ALA A 45 -3.59 12.80 8.73
CA ALA A 45 -2.42 11.95 8.50
C ALA A 45 -2.35 11.54 7.04
N GLU A 46 -1.14 11.39 6.51
CA GLU A 46 -0.90 10.90 5.16
C GLU A 46 0.07 9.72 5.19
N LEU A 47 -0.32 8.59 4.61
CA LEU A 47 0.56 7.45 4.39
C LEU A 47 1.37 7.70 3.12
N LEU A 48 2.60 8.22 3.29
CA LEU A 48 3.45 8.59 2.16
C LEU A 48 4.09 7.39 1.49
N TYR A 49 4.63 6.48 2.28
CA TYR A 49 5.35 5.30 1.78
C TYR A 49 4.96 4.07 2.56
N ALA A 50 4.87 2.95 1.85
CA ALA A 50 4.75 1.64 2.46
C ALA A 50 5.55 0.64 1.64
N GLY A 51 6.08 -0.36 2.32
CA GLY A 51 6.82 -1.43 1.68
C GLY A 51 6.66 -2.73 2.46
N ALA A 52 6.86 -3.83 1.75
CA ALA A 52 6.86 -5.17 2.34
C ALA A 52 7.85 -6.06 1.61
N ASP A 53 8.40 -7.00 2.33
CA ASP A 53 9.24 -8.05 1.77
C ASP A 53 8.36 -9.11 1.08
N ASN A 54 8.61 -9.34 -0.20
CA ASN A 54 7.84 -10.28 -1.02
C ASN A 54 8.00 -11.75 -0.58
N ASP A 55 9.11 -12.10 0.04
CA ASP A 55 9.33 -13.45 0.58
C ASP A 55 8.32 -13.77 1.69
N PHE A 56 7.83 -12.72 2.37
CA PHE A 56 6.86 -12.80 3.46
C PHE A 56 5.42 -12.44 3.07
N ARG A 57 5.12 -12.27 1.78
CA ARG A 57 3.79 -11.83 1.30
C ARG A 57 2.61 -12.64 1.84
N ARG A 58 2.83 -13.94 2.13
CA ARG A 58 1.80 -14.84 2.67
C ARG A 58 1.32 -14.47 4.08
N PHE A 59 2.11 -13.71 4.82
CA PHE A 59 1.75 -13.23 6.15
C PHE A 59 0.81 -12.03 6.13
N MET A 60 0.58 -11.46 4.93
CA MET A 60 -0.31 -10.30 4.75
C MET A 60 0.08 -9.10 5.62
N ALA A 61 1.38 -8.97 5.94
CA ALA A 61 1.92 -7.96 6.82
C ALA A 61 1.54 -6.50 6.43
N PRO A 62 1.44 -6.13 5.15
CA PRO A 62 0.99 -4.79 4.75
C PRO A 62 -0.36 -4.40 5.35
N TYR A 63 -1.32 -5.32 5.44
CA TYR A 63 -2.63 -5.02 6.04
C TYR A 63 -2.51 -4.63 7.51
N LYS A 64 -1.72 -5.38 8.29
CA LYS A 64 -1.50 -5.04 9.71
C LYS A 64 -0.75 -3.72 9.86
N THR A 65 0.26 -3.49 9.02
CA THR A 65 1.05 -2.25 9.02
C THR A 65 0.18 -1.03 8.75
N TRP A 66 -0.65 -1.07 7.70
CA TRP A 66 -1.55 0.02 7.35
C TRP A 66 -2.63 0.22 8.42
N PHE A 67 -3.22 -0.86 8.91
CA PHE A 67 -4.20 -0.79 9.99
C PHE A 67 -3.62 -0.11 11.23
N SER A 68 -2.41 -0.51 11.65
CA SER A 68 -1.73 0.13 12.79
C SER A 68 -1.37 1.59 12.53
N ALA A 69 -1.03 1.96 11.29
CA ALA A 69 -0.78 3.35 10.93
C ALA A 69 -2.06 4.20 11.01
N ILE A 70 -3.20 3.65 10.58
CA ILE A 70 -4.52 4.28 10.69
C ILE A 70 -4.92 4.45 12.17
N GLU A 71 -4.82 3.40 12.97
CA GLU A 71 -5.09 3.46 14.42
C GLU A 71 -4.22 4.54 15.10
N THR A 72 -2.91 4.51 14.86
CA THR A 72 -1.97 5.51 15.40
C THR A 72 -2.34 6.94 15.00
N SER A 73 -2.87 7.11 13.80
CA SER A 73 -3.30 8.43 13.32
C SER A 73 -4.49 8.97 14.13
N PHE A 74 -5.48 8.12 14.38
CA PHE A 74 -6.62 8.49 15.22
C PHE A 74 -6.23 8.69 16.68
N ASP A 75 -5.36 7.86 17.23
CA ASP A 75 -4.84 8.02 18.60
C ASP A 75 -4.09 9.35 18.79
N ARG A 76 -3.49 9.88 17.71
CA ARG A 76 -2.86 11.21 17.68
C ARG A 76 -3.83 12.37 17.46
N GLY A 77 -5.13 12.09 17.36
CA GLY A 77 -6.17 13.08 17.19
C GLY A 77 -6.45 13.50 15.75
N CYS A 78 -5.89 12.79 14.75
CA CYS A 78 -6.26 13.02 13.36
C CYS A 78 -7.72 12.60 13.11
N LYS A 79 -8.44 13.39 12.34
CA LYS A 79 -9.81 13.08 11.90
C LYS A 79 -9.83 12.37 10.55
N TYR A 80 -8.79 12.56 9.77
CA TYR A 80 -8.67 12.04 8.41
C TYR A 80 -7.33 11.35 8.21
N VAL A 81 -7.38 10.24 7.46
CA VAL A 81 -6.17 9.52 7.04
C VAL A 81 -6.20 9.35 5.53
N ASN A 82 -5.25 10.00 4.85
CA ASN A 82 -5.07 9.87 3.41
C ASN A 82 -4.25 8.61 3.11
N LEU A 83 -4.85 7.69 2.36
CA LEU A 83 -4.21 6.44 1.94
C LEU A 83 -3.43 6.57 0.62
N GLY A 84 -3.28 7.80 0.12
CA GLY A 84 -2.64 8.11 -1.15
C GLY A 84 -3.49 7.82 -2.38
N GLY A 85 -2.98 8.23 -3.54
CA GLY A 85 -3.70 8.11 -4.80
C GLY A 85 -3.93 6.67 -5.28
N ILE A 86 -4.91 6.51 -6.16
CA ILE A 86 -5.19 5.31 -6.93
C ILE A 86 -5.24 5.69 -8.41
N SER A 87 -4.87 4.75 -9.28
CA SER A 87 -4.80 5.00 -10.73
C SER A 87 -6.16 5.01 -11.43
N GLY A 88 -7.18 4.43 -10.80
CA GLY A 88 -8.50 4.24 -11.40
C GLY A 88 -8.59 3.13 -12.46
N TYR A 89 -7.50 2.43 -12.75
CA TYR A 89 -7.51 1.28 -13.66
C TYR A 89 -8.04 0.01 -12.97
N LYS A 90 -8.86 -0.77 -13.69
CA LYS A 90 -9.57 -1.95 -13.15
C LYS A 90 -8.68 -3.05 -12.56
N ASP A 91 -7.44 -3.18 -13.02
CA ASP A 91 -6.53 -4.27 -12.63
C ASP A 91 -5.37 -3.77 -11.74
N ASP A 92 -5.58 -2.69 -11.01
CA ASP A 92 -4.58 -2.16 -10.08
C ASP A 92 -4.68 -2.87 -8.72
N GLY A 93 -3.74 -3.78 -8.46
CA GLY A 93 -3.65 -4.50 -7.19
C GLY A 93 -3.49 -3.58 -5.97
N LEU A 94 -2.96 -2.37 -6.16
CA LEU A 94 -2.88 -1.36 -5.10
C LEU A 94 -4.26 -0.77 -4.77
N GLN A 95 -5.09 -0.58 -5.78
CA GLN A 95 -6.48 -0.15 -5.59
C GLN A 95 -7.29 -1.22 -4.85
N GLU A 96 -7.15 -2.50 -5.23
CA GLU A 96 -7.79 -3.62 -4.54
C GLU A 96 -7.35 -3.69 -3.08
N PHE A 97 -6.05 -3.58 -2.81
CA PHE A 97 -5.50 -3.54 -1.47
C PHE A 97 -6.07 -2.39 -0.62
N LYS A 98 -6.11 -1.16 -1.16
CA LYS A 98 -6.66 0.01 -0.45
C LYS A 98 -8.16 -0.12 -0.21
N SER A 99 -8.90 -0.69 -1.15
CA SER A 99 -10.35 -0.92 -1.03
C SER A 99 -10.72 -1.83 0.14
N ALA A 100 -9.81 -2.70 0.59
CA ALA A 100 -10.03 -3.53 1.77
C ALA A 100 -10.21 -2.73 3.08
N PHE A 101 -9.75 -1.48 3.12
CA PHE A 101 -9.95 -0.54 4.24
C PHE A 101 -11.24 0.27 4.11
N ASN A 102 -12.03 0.04 3.05
CA ASN A 102 -13.28 0.76 2.76
C ASN A 102 -13.15 2.29 2.82
N PRO A 103 -12.17 2.89 2.11
CA PRO A 103 -11.93 4.32 2.16
C PRO A 103 -13.00 5.09 1.39
N TYR A 104 -13.20 6.34 1.78
CA TYR A 104 -13.93 7.28 0.95
C TYR A 104 -13.04 7.76 -0.22
N ILE A 105 -13.53 7.68 -1.44
CA ILE A 105 -12.79 8.08 -2.64
C ILE A 105 -13.11 9.54 -2.97
N HIS A 106 -12.07 10.37 -3.00
CA HIS A 106 -12.13 11.73 -3.50
C HIS A 106 -11.54 11.81 -4.90
N GLU A 107 -12.31 12.31 -5.83
CA GLU A 107 -11.84 12.62 -7.18
C GLU A 107 -11.38 14.08 -7.21
N TYR A 108 -10.13 14.29 -7.61
CA TYR A 108 -9.55 15.62 -7.79
C TYR A 108 -9.79 16.11 -9.20
N LEU A 109 -9.80 17.44 -9.39
CA LEU A 109 -9.98 18.10 -10.69
C LEU A 109 -8.85 17.79 -11.69
N GLY A 110 -7.78 17.12 -11.24
CA GLY A 110 -6.61 16.78 -12.03
C GLY A 110 -5.39 17.65 -11.71
N GLU A 111 -4.36 17.46 -12.49
CA GLU A 111 -3.11 18.23 -12.40
C GLU A 111 -3.17 19.41 -13.38
N PHE A 112 -2.71 20.58 -12.93
CA PHE A 112 -2.69 21.80 -13.74
C PHE A 112 -1.24 22.29 -13.85
N ASP A 113 -0.80 22.56 -15.06
CA ASP A 113 0.48 23.16 -15.31
C ASP A 113 0.35 24.70 -15.41
N LEU A 114 1.19 25.43 -14.69
CA LEU A 114 1.36 26.87 -14.87
C LEU A 114 2.68 27.13 -15.59
N PRO A 115 2.71 27.32 -16.92
CA PRO A 115 3.94 27.51 -17.66
C PRO A 115 4.55 28.88 -17.38
N VAL A 116 5.68 28.91 -16.69
CA VAL A 116 6.48 30.13 -16.45
C VAL A 116 7.10 30.65 -17.73
N SER A 117 7.54 29.75 -18.61
CA SER A 117 8.09 30.08 -19.92
C SER A 117 7.37 29.28 -21.00
N LYS A 118 6.61 29.97 -21.87
CA LYS A 118 5.91 29.33 -22.98
C LYS A 118 6.86 28.66 -23.98
N LEU A 119 8.06 29.19 -24.15
CA LEU A 119 9.07 28.64 -25.07
C LEU A 119 9.61 27.31 -24.61
N LEU A 120 9.82 27.15 -23.31
CA LEU A 120 10.39 25.92 -22.71
C LEU A 120 9.31 24.89 -22.33
N TYR A 121 8.06 25.30 -22.23
CA TYR A 121 6.97 24.43 -21.79
C TYR A 121 6.74 23.25 -22.75
N ALA A 122 6.62 23.49 -24.04
CA ALA A 122 6.35 22.43 -25.00
C ALA A 122 7.43 21.34 -25.07
N PRO A 123 8.74 21.68 -25.13
CA PRO A 123 9.78 20.68 -25.08
C PRO A 123 9.85 19.91 -23.75
N SER A 124 9.68 20.62 -22.63
CA SER A 124 9.69 19.97 -21.29
C SER A 124 8.50 19.04 -21.11
N ARG A 125 7.31 19.44 -21.55
CA ARG A 125 6.11 18.61 -21.54
C ARG A 125 6.30 17.35 -22.38
N TRP A 126 6.76 17.47 -23.61
CA TRP A 126 7.06 16.33 -24.48
C TRP A 126 8.03 15.34 -23.83
N MET A 127 9.12 15.85 -23.21
CA MET A 127 10.11 15.01 -22.55
C MET A 127 9.53 14.29 -21.32
N PHE A 128 8.64 14.96 -20.58
CA PHE A 128 7.97 14.41 -19.42
C PHE A 128 6.97 13.29 -19.80
N ASP A 129 6.15 13.53 -20.83
CA ASP A 129 5.17 12.55 -21.33
C ASP A 129 5.89 11.30 -21.88
N LYS A 130 6.98 11.48 -22.61
CA LYS A 130 7.83 10.38 -23.10
C LYS A 130 8.42 9.55 -21.97
N ARG A 131 8.77 10.18 -20.84
CA ARG A 131 9.30 9.48 -19.67
C ARG A 131 8.24 8.71 -18.90
N LYS A 132 7.00 9.20 -18.88
CA LYS A 132 5.85 8.52 -18.25
C LYS A 132 5.29 7.37 -19.11
N GLY A 133 5.66 7.26 -20.38
CA GLY A 133 5.17 6.21 -21.28
C GLY A 133 3.75 6.47 -21.79
N VAL A 134 3.32 7.72 -21.78
CA VAL A 134 2.04 8.19 -22.36
C VAL A 134 2.29 8.74 -23.75
#